data_7411a281972ae7bdddeef1b85217b256
#
_entry.id   7411a281972ae7bdddeef1b85217b256
#
_cell.length_a   1.000
_cell.length_b   1.000
_cell.length_c   1.000
_cell.angle_alpha   90.00
_cell.angle_beta   90.00
_cell.angle_gamma   90.00
#
_symmetry.space_group_name_H-M   'P 1'
#
loop_
_entity.id
_entity.type
_entity.pdbx_description
1 polymer ?
#
loop_
_entity_poly.entity_id
_entity_poly.type
_entity_poly.pdbx_seq_one_letter_code
_entity_poly.pdbx_strand_id
1 'polypeptide(L)'
;EATRSGLLRALKVWLPQAVQPDKTDLYVFYAGHGMASDDGESAYIVPYGADTFLLEDTAISRERFYEEIGAAKPRTATFFFDNCYAGTTRSEERLLAQRPLSIRVQESPVPDNYLIFTAGESNQTAGVLDEVKHGRFSYFVFKGLEGEADANQDGKISAGELHQYVRESVGRFSAGAQTPTMLGDGNRWVLK
;
A
#
# COMPACT_ATOMS: atom_id res chain seq x y z
N GLU A 1 15.58 -1.18 11.56
CA GLU A 1 14.17 -1.28 11.96
C GLU A 1 13.44 -0.01 11.55
N ALA A 2 12.26 -0.16 10.91
CA ALA A 2 11.46 0.95 10.43
C ALA A 2 10.65 1.57 11.58
N THR A 3 11.31 2.35 12.44
CA THR A 3 10.64 3.08 13.52
C THR A 3 9.91 4.32 12.98
N ARG A 4 8.95 4.85 13.73
CA ARG A 4 8.23 6.09 13.37
C ARG A 4 9.18 7.26 13.08
N SER A 5 10.16 7.47 13.97
CA SER A 5 11.16 8.53 13.77
C SER A 5 12.02 8.31 12.54
N GLY A 6 12.39 7.06 12.24
CA GLY A 6 13.14 6.67 11.04
C GLY A 6 12.36 6.96 9.76
N LEU A 7 11.07 6.57 9.72
CA LEU A 7 10.17 6.86 8.60
C LEU A 7 9.96 8.37 8.40
N LEU A 8 9.68 9.11 9.47
CA LEU A 8 9.52 10.57 9.39
C LEU A 8 10.80 11.26 8.94
N ARG A 9 11.96 10.80 9.38
CA ARG A 9 13.24 11.32 8.90
C ARG A 9 13.44 11.05 7.41
N ALA A 10 13.09 9.85 6.94
CA ALA A 10 13.15 9.53 5.51
C ALA A 10 12.24 10.46 4.70
N LEU A 11 11.00 10.68 5.13
CA LEU A 11 10.03 11.53 4.45
C LEU A 11 10.41 13.02 4.47
N LYS A 12 10.84 13.54 5.64
CA LYS A 12 11.05 14.98 5.84
C LYS A 12 12.46 15.47 5.50
N VAL A 13 13.46 14.60 5.58
CA VAL A 13 14.86 14.99 5.41
C VAL A 13 15.47 14.39 4.15
N TRP A 14 15.34 13.08 3.97
CA TRP A 14 15.95 12.41 2.82
C TRP A 14 15.16 12.63 1.52
N LEU A 15 13.85 12.43 1.55
CA LEU A 15 13.00 12.48 0.35
C LEU A 15 13.07 13.83 -0.38
N PRO A 16 12.99 15.01 0.30
CA PRO A 16 13.13 16.30 -0.38
C PRO A 16 14.49 16.53 -1.05
N GLN A 17 15.54 15.83 -0.59
CA GLN A 17 16.86 15.91 -1.22
C GLN A 17 17.00 14.96 -2.42
N ALA A 18 16.24 13.86 -2.43
CA ALA A 18 16.28 12.85 -3.50
C ALA A 18 15.33 13.19 -4.65
N VAL A 19 14.26 13.91 -4.40
CA VAL A 19 13.24 14.27 -5.39
C VAL A 19 13.59 15.58 -6.09
N GLN A 20 13.60 15.56 -7.43
CA GLN A 20 13.58 16.78 -8.23
C GLN A 20 12.12 17.18 -8.47
N PRO A 21 11.67 18.33 -7.94
CA PRO A 21 10.27 18.75 -8.04
C PRO A 21 9.78 18.74 -9.51
N ASP A 22 8.57 18.25 -9.71
CA ASP A 22 7.85 18.14 -10.99
C ASP A 22 8.56 17.30 -12.07
N LYS A 23 9.65 16.59 -11.73
CA LYS A 23 10.42 15.74 -12.66
C LYS A 23 10.52 14.29 -12.23
N THR A 24 10.60 14.03 -10.93
CA THR A 24 10.79 12.67 -10.39
C THR A 24 9.48 11.90 -10.37
N ASP A 25 9.49 10.70 -10.96
CA ASP A 25 8.45 9.70 -10.70
C ASP A 25 8.87 8.88 -9.47
N LEU A 26 8.03 8.89 -8.45
CA LEU A 26 8.30 8.25 -7.18
C LEU A 26 7.53 6.93 -7.07
N TYR A 27 8.23 5.87 -6.70
CA TYR A 27 7.63 4.59 -6.35
C TYR A 27 7.83 4.34 -4.86
N VAL A 28 6.73 4.08 -4.17
CA VAL A 28 6.70 3.83 -2.73
C VAL A 28 6.14 2.44 -2.49
N PHE A 29 6.97 1.58 -1.92
CA PHE A 29 6.56 0.24 -1.53
C PHE A 29 6.57 0.11 -0.01
N TYR A 30 5.45 -0.28 0.56
CA TYR A 30 5.31 -0.56 1.98
C TYR A 30 4.78 -1.97 2.19
N ALA A 31 5.55 -2.81 2.87
CA ALA A 31 5.12 -4.11 3.34
C ALA A 31 5.28 -4.16 4.86
N GLY A 32 4.17 -4.27 5.58
CA GLY A 32 4.19 -4.19 7.03
C GLY A 32 2.81 -4.28 7.66
N HIS A 33 2.68 -3.75 8.86
CA HIS A 33 1.40 -3.70 9.55
C HIS A 33 0.66 -2.40 9.24
N GLY A 34 -0.64 -2.52 9.10
CA GLY A 34 -1.56 -1.41 9.04
C GLY A 34 -2.68 -1.58 10.07
N MET A 35 -3.29 -0.50 10.45
CA MET A 35 -4.43 -0.50 11.37
C MET A 35 -5.38 0.64 11.05
N ALA A 36 -6.67 0.40 11.18
CA ALA A 36 -7.67 1.46 11.13
C ALA A 36 -7.83 2.12 12.50
N SER A 37 -8.24 3.39 12.52
CA SER A 37 -8.78 4.03 13.73
C SER A 37 -10.04 3.32 14.20
N ASP A 38 -10.44 3.55 15.46
CA ASP A 38 -11.63 2.89 16.04
C ASP A 38 -12.94 3.29 15.34
N ASP A 39 -13.01 4.52 14.83
CA ASP A 39 -14.13 5.06 14.04
C ASP A 39 -14.10 4.65 12.56
N GLY A 40 -12.97 4.10 12.08
CA GLY A 40 -12.78 3.73 10.68
C GLY A 40 -12.49 4.91 9.74
N GLU A 41 -12.31 6.12 10.27
CA GLU A 41 -12.07 7.30 9.43
C GLU A 41 -10.62 7.38 8.95
N SER A 42 -9.67 6.81 9.70
CA SER A 42 -8.24 6.88 9.38
C SER A 42 -7.59 5.49 9.25
N ALA A 43 -6.64 5.37 8.32
CA ALA A 43 -5.75 4.24 8.18
C ALA A 43 -4.33 4.61 8.59
N TYR A 44 -3.66 3.74 9.32
CA TYR A 44 -2.33 3.96 9.84
C TYR A 44 -1.33 2.95 9.29
N ILE A 45 -0.16 3.45 8.95
CA ILE A 45 1.07 2.68 8.79
C ILE A 45 1.62 2.47 10.19
N VAL A 46 1.79 1.21 10.60
CA VAL A 46 2.24 0.83 11.96
C VAL A 46 3.72 0.49 11.93
N PRO A 47 4.61 1.40 12.34
CA PRO A 47 6.05 1.16 12.35
C PRO A 47 6.48 0.24 13.49
N TYR A 48 7.73 -0.19 13.45
CA TYR A 48 8.33 -0.96 14.53
C TYR A 48 8.32 -0.17 15.84
N GLY A 49 7.86 -0.82 16.91
CA GLY A 49 7.75 -0.23 18.24
C GLY A 49 6.55 0.68 18.45
N ALA A 50 5.59 0.71 17.50
CA ALA A 50 4.33 1.44 17.70
C ALA A 50 3.46 0.76 18.75
N ASP A 51 2.81 1.57 19.58
CA ASP A 51 1.77 1.14 20.51
C ASP A 51 0.42 1.22 19.80
N THR A 52 -0.25 0.08 19.65
CA THR A 52 -1.53 -0.01 18.95
C THR A 52 -2.71 0.61 19.70
N PHE A 53 -2.55 0.93 20.98
CA PHE A 53 -3.52 1.69 21.76
C PHE A 53 -3.32 3.21 21.61
N LEU A 54 -2.14 3.64 21.13
CA LEU A 54 -1.74 5.04 20.94
C LEU A 54 -1.35 5.28 19.47
N LEU A 55 -2.22 4.90 18.52
CA LEU A 55 -1.93 4.98 17.07
C LEU A 55 -1.59 6.40 16.62
N GLU A 56 -2.32 7.39 17.06
CA GLU A 56 -2.09 8.81 16.68
C GLU A 56 -0.69 9.29 17.06
N ASP A 57 -0.19 8.83 18.21
CA ASP A 57 1.12 9.22 18.73
C ASP A 57 2.27 8.38 18.19
N THR A 58 2.04 7.10 17.91
CA THR A 58 3.10 6.12 17.65
C THR A 58 3.13 5.58 16.23
N ALA A 59 2.03 5.72 15.48
CA ALA A 59 1.93 5.34 14.07
C ALA A 59 1.94 6.58 13.15
N ILE A 60 1.79 6.38 11.85
CA ILE A 60 1.69 7.45 10.84
C ILE A 60 0.40 7.24 10.07
N SER A 61 -0.51 8.23 10.09
CA SER A 61 -1.72 8.16 9.25
C SER A 61 -1.37 8.19 7.78
N ARG A 62 -2.19 7.56 6.93
CA ARG A 62 -1.99 7.56 5.47
C ARG A 62 -2.07 8.96 4.89
N GLU A 63 -2.98 9.80 5.41
CA GLU A 63 -3.11 11.20 5.01
C GLU A 63 -1.80 11.93 5.22
N ARG A 64 -1.25 11.86 6.44
CA ARG A 64 0.04 12.45 6.76
C ARG A 64 1.16 11.90 5.89
N PHE A 65 1.15 10.61 5.61
CA PHE A 65 2.15 9.97 4.75
C PHE A 65 2.10 10.55 3.33
N TYR A 66 0.89 10.75 2.78
CA TYR A 66 0.69 11.38 1.47
C TYR A 66 1.08 12.86 1.45
N GLU A 67 0.76 13.61 2.51
CA GLU A 67 1.14 15.02 2.65
C GLU A 67 2.66 15.21 2.66
N GLU A 68 3.38 14.39 3.42
CA GLU A 68 4.84 14.46 3.49
C GLU A 68 5.50 14.11 2.14
N ILE A 69 4.93 13.18 1.38
CA ILE A 69 5.38 12.86 0.03
C ILE A 69 5.05 14.00 -0.94
N GLY A 70 3.85 14.55 -0.85
CA GLY A 70 3.41 15.68 -1.67
C GLY A 70 4.24 16.94 -1.45
N ALA A 71 4.75 17.17 -0.23
CA ALA A 71 5.64 18.27 0.07
C ALA A 71 6.95 18.24 -0.72
N ALA A 72 7.43 17.07 -1.14
CA ALA A 72 8.59 16.92 -2.02
C ALA A 72 8.27 17.20 -3.51
N LYS A 73 7.00 17.37 -3.87
CA LYS A 73 6.49 17.68 -5.22
C LYS A 73 6.98 16.71 -6.30
N PRO A 74 6.78 15.38 -6.16
CA PRO A 74 7.09 14.48 -7.24
C PRO A 74 6.17 14.74 -8.44
N ARG A 75 6.65 14.49 -9.68
CA ARG A 75 5.81 14.56 -10.88
C ARG A 75 4.65 13.57 -10.78
N THR A 76 4.94 12.34 -10.36
CA THR A 76 3.96 11.30 -10.04
C THR A 76 4.41 10.52 -8.82
N ALA A 77 3.46 9.96 -8.07
CA ALA A 77 3.74 9.00 -7.01
C ALA A 77 2.89 7.74 -7.19
N THR A 78 3.53 6.58 -7.17
CA THR A 78 2.88 5.27 -7.24
C THR A 78 3.17 4.51 -5.95
N PHE A 79 2.10 4.12 -5.26
CA PHE A 79 2.16 3.45 -3.96
C PHE A 79 1.73 1.99 -4.10
N PHE A 80 2.47 1.11 -3.47
CA PHE A 80 2.12 -0.30 -3.29
C PHE A 80 2.08 -0.61 -1.80
N PHE A 81 0.88 -0.81 -1.26
CA PHE A 81 0.67 -1.12 0.15
C PHE A 81 0.33 -2.60 0.32
N ASP A 82 1.31 -3.38 0.75
CA ASP A 82 1.14 -4.78 1.15
C ASP A 82 0.94 -4.88 2.66
N ASN A 83 -0.21 -4.42 3.11
CA ASN A 83 -0.61 -4.43 4.51
C ASN A 83 -2.11 -4.62 4.67
N CYS A 84 -2.52 -5.02 5.88
CA CYS A 84 -3.93 -5.15 6.29
C CYS A 84 -4.30 -3.98 7.19
N TYR A 85 -5.58 -3.57 7.15
CA TYR A 85 -6.14 -2.61 8.11
C TYR A 85 -7.10 -3.27 9.12
N ALA A 86 -7.34 -4.57 8.99
CA ALA A 86 -8.25 -5.34 9.84
C ALA A 86 -7.72 -5.64 11.25
N GLY A 87 -6.57 -5.07 11.65
CA GLY A 87 -5.96 -5.33 12.95
C GLY A 87 -5.43 -6.76 13.14
N THR A 88 -5.14 -7.45 12.02
CA THR A 88 -4.55 -8.80 12.02
C THR A 88 -3.15 -8.78 11.44
N THR A 89 -2.31 -9.74 11.85
CA THR A 89 -1.01 -9.98 11.20
C THR A 89 -1.17 -10.87 9.97
N ARG A 90 -0.13 -10.97 9.13
CA ARG A 90 -0.07 -11.89 7.98
C ARG A 90 -0.15 -13.37 8.39
N SER A 91 0.17 -13.70 9.65
CA SER A 91 0.04 -15.03 10.25
C SER A 91 -1.33 -15.27 10.91
N GLU A 92 -2.33 -14.43 10.63
CA GLU A 92 -3.67 -14.47 11.23
C GLU A 92 -3.72 -14.21 12.76
N GLU A 93 -2.60 -13.86 13.36
CA GLU A 93 -2.58 -13.40 14.74
C GLU A 93 -3.19 -12.01 14.85
N ARG A 94 -4.12 -11.80 15.76
CA ARG A 94 -4.73 -10.50 16.01
C ARG A 94 -3.75 -9.60 16.76
N LEU A 95 -3.48 -8.42 16.23
CA LEU A 95 -2.71 -7.39 16.94
C LEU A 95 -3.45 -6.89 18.18
N LEU A 96 -4.79 -6.97 18.19
CA LEU A 96 -5.64 -6.67 19.32
C LEU A 96 -6.79 -7.69 19.40
N ALA A 97 -6.88 -8.43 20.49
CA ALA A 97 -7.89 -9.47 20.72
C ALA A 97 -9.35 -8.95 20.80
N GLN A 98 -9.56 -7.63 20.83
CA GLN A 98 -10.86 -7.00 21.11
C GLN A 98 -11.39 -6.08 20.01
N ARG A 99 -10.70 -5.86 18.89
CA ARG A 99 -11.20 -4.99 17.81
C ARG A 99 -12.10 -5.74 16.84
N PRO A 100 -13.24 -5.15 16.42
CA PRO A 100 -14.12 -5.76 15.41
C PRO A 100 -13.41 -5.87 14.07
N LEU A 101 -13.60 -7.00 13.37
CA LEU A 101 -12.95 -7.39 12.11
C LEU A 101 -13.49 -6.66 10.86
N SER A 102 -14.37 -5.67 10.99
CA SER A 102 -15.11 -5.10 9.87
C SER A 102 -15.14 -3.57 9.81
N ILE A 103 -14.05 -2.91 10.23
CA ILE A 103 -13.96 -1.46 10.06
C ILE A 103 -13.57 -1.20 8.60
N ARG A 104 -14.47 -0.57 7.84
CA ARG A 104 -14.14 -0.02 6.51
C ARG A 104 -13.46 1.32 6.72
N VAL A 105 -12.23 1.44 6.23
CA VAL A 105 -11.56 2.72 6.16
C VAL A 105 -12.12 3.50 4.98
N GLN A 106 -12.53 4.74 5.22
CA GLN A 106 -12.91 5.65 4.15
C GLN A 106 -11.64 6.11 3.42
N GLU A 107 -11.60 5.91 2.10
CA GLU A 107 -10.48 6.37 1.28
C GLU A 107 -10.53 7.90 1.20
N SER A 108 -9.49 8.57 1.72
CA SER A 108 -9.36 10.03 1.60
C SER A 108 -9.07 10.42 0.16
N PRO A 109 -9.56 11.58 -0.31
CA PRO A 109 -9.17 12.12 -1.62
C PRO A 109 -7.66 12.25 -1.72
N VAL A 110 -7.10 11.81 -2.84
CA VAL A 110 -5.66 11.88 -3.11
C VAL A 110 -5.41 12.74 -4.35
N PRO A 111 -4.22 13.37 -4.48
CA PRO A 111 -3.87 14.12 -5.68
C PRO A 111 -3.97 13.30 -6.96
N ASP A 112 -4.37 13.93 -8.07
CA ASP A 112 -4.55 13.28 -9.38
C ASP A 112 -3.27 12.62 -9.91
N ASN A 113 -2.10 13.08 -9.48
CA ASN A 113 -0.82 12.50 -9.85
C ASN A 113 -0.41 11.29 -9.00
N TYR A 114 -1.29 10.79 -8.12
CA TYR A 114 -1.05 9.58 -7.33
C TYR A 114 -1.72 8.36 -7.96
N LEU A 115 -1.05 7.20 -7.82
CA LEU A 115 -1.60 5.86 -8.03
C LEU A 115 -1.39 5.07 -6.74
N ILE A 116 -2.45 4.44 -6.25
CA ILE A 116 -2.38 3.67 -5.00
C ILE A 116 -2.90 2.28 -5.27
N PHE A 117 -2.03 1.29 -5.09
CA PHE A 117 -2.38 -0.12 -5.10
C PHE A 117 -2.37 -0.64 -3.67
N THR A 118 -3.41 -1.33 -3.25
CA THR A 118 -3.49 -1.96 -1.92
C THR A 118 -3.72 -3.46 -2.03
N ALA A 119 -3.18 -4.20 -1.08
CA ALA A 119 -3.21 -5.66 -1.07
C ALA A 119 -4.61 -6.25 -0.96
N GLY A 120 -5.57 -5.52 -0.41
CA GLY A 120 -6.94 -5.95 -0.26
C GLY A 120 -7.85 -4.81 0.18
N GLU A 121 -9.15 -5.08 0.24
CA GLU A 121 -10.12 -4.16 0.85
C GLU A 121 -9.81 -3.99 2.35
N SER A 122 -10.23 -2.87 2.92
CA SER A 122 -9.89 -2.48 4.30
C SER A 122 -10.31 -3.48 5.39
N ASN A 123 -11.25 -4.36 5.10
CA ASN A 123 -11.73 -5.42 5.98
C ASN A 123 -11.12 -6.80 5.70
N GLN A 124 -10.18 -6.90 4.77
CA GLN A 124 -9.53 -8.15 4.36
C GLN A 124 -8.10 -8.26 4.92
N THR A 125 -7.65 -9.49 5.11
CA THR A 125 -6.27 -9.78 5.53
C THR A 125 -5.39 -10.01 4.32
N ALA A 126 -4.24 -9.33 4.24
CA ALA A 126 -3.23 -9.60 3.24
C ALA A 126 -2.52 -10.93 3.57
N GLY A 127 -2.71 -11.93 2.73
CA GLY A 127 -2.14 -13.25 2.91
C GLY A 127 -0.71 -13.38 2.39
N VAL A 128 -0.05 -14.47 2.79
CA VAL A 128 1.28 -14.85 2.30
C VAL A 128 1.21 -15.99 1.29
N LEU A 129 2.23 -16.12 0.49
CA LEU A 129 2.55 -17.31 -0.31
C LEU A 129 3.75 -17.98 0.36
N ASP A 130 3.51 -19.04 1.12
CA ASP A 130 4.54 -19.72 1.91
C ASP A 130 5.66 -20.30 1.04
N GLU A 131 5.31 -20.77 -0.17
CA GLU A 131 6.26 -21.35 -1.12
C GLU A 131 7.36 -20.39 -1.57
N VAL A 132 7.05 -19.08 -1.64
CA VAL A 132 7.99 -18.05 -2.10
C VAL A 132 8.37 -17.05 -1.01
N LYS A 133 7.86 -17.21 0.21
CA LYS A 133 8.13 -16.35 1.38
C LYS A 133 7.86 -14.85 1.15
N HIS A 134 6.87 -14.53 0.32
CA HIS A 134 6.42 -13.17 0.02
C HIS A 134 4.95 -12.96 0.36
N GLY A 135 4.57 -11.71 0.60
CA GLY A 135 3.16 -11.33 0.56
C GLY A 135 2.57 -11.66 -0.81
N ARG A 136 1.37 -12.23 -0.84
CA ARG A 136 0.70 -12.64 -2.08
C ARG A 136 0.56 -11.47 -3.06
N PHE A 137 0.16 -10.31 -2.55
CA PHE A 137 0.04 -9.08 -3.33
C PHE A 137 1.39 -8.66 -3.93
N SER A 138 2.45 -8.56 -3.09
CA SER A 138 3.78 -8.18 -3.54
C SER A 138 4.31 -9.10 -4.63
N TYR A 139 4.13 -10.42 -4.46
CA TYR A 139 4.57 -11.40 -5.44
C TYR A 139 3.95 -11.14 -6.82
N PHE A 140 2.62 -10.96 -6.89
CA PHE A 140 1.95 -10.73 -8.16
C PHE A 140 2.19 -9.32 -8.72
N VAL A 141 2.42 -8.31 -7.88
CA VAL A 141 2.89 -7.00 -8.37
C VAL A 141 4.22 -7.14 -9.09
N PHE A 142 5.20 -7.84 -8.52
CA PHE A 142 6.49 -8.04 -9.16
C PHE A 142 6.37 -8.86 -10.45
N LYS A 143 5.60 -9.94 -10.45
CA LYS A 143 5.34 -10.74 -11.65
C LYS A 143 4.66 -9.92 -12.76
N GLY A 144 3.69 -9.10 -12.40
CA GLY A 144 3.05 -8.18 -13.33
C GLY A 144 4.05 -7.20 -13.95
N LEU A 145 4.92 -6.60 -13.13
CA LEU A 145 5.96 -5.67 -13.60
C LEU A 145 7.08 -6.37 -14.41
N GLU A 146 7.31 -7.67 -14.23
CA GLU A 146 8.20 -8.49 -15.06
C GLU A 146 7.63 -8.76 -16.47
N GLY A 147 6.39 -8.34 -16.73
CA GLY A 147 5.74 -8.43 -18.05
C GLY A 147 4.47 -9.26 -18.09
N GLU A 148 4.13 -10.01 -17.03
CA GLU A 148 2.93 -10.87 -17.02
C GLU A 148 1.62 -10.05 -17.04
N ALA A 149 1.67 -8.75 -16.70
CA ALA A 149 0.53 -7.85 -16.76
C ALA A 149 0.34 -7.16 -18.13
N ASP A 150 1.27 -7.30 -19.08
CA ASP A 150 1.17 -6.71 -20.42
C ASP A 150 0.15 -7.52 -21.27
N ALA A 151 -1.13 -7.20 -21.07
CA ALA A 151 -2.23 -7.93 -21.68
C ALA A 151 -2.36 -7.65 -23.18
N ASN A 152 -1.99 -6.46 -23.64
CA ASN A 152 -2.09 -6.04 -25.04
C ASN A 152 -0.81 -6.27 -25.83
N GLN A 153 0.28 -6.71 -25.18
CA GLN A 153 1.60 -7.01 -25.74
C GLN A 153 2.27 -5.80 -26.44
N ASP A 154 2.06 -4.60 -25.90
CA ASP A 154 2.69 -3.38 -26.43
C ASP A 154 4.06 -3.07 -25.79
N GLY A 155 4.52 -3.92 -24.88
CA GLY A 155 5.78 -3.80 -24.16
C GLY A 155 5.75 -2.78 -23.03
N LYS A 156 4.57 -2.32 -22.63
CA LYS A 156 4.37 -1.38 -21.52
C LYS A 156 3.32 -1.93 -20.58
N ILE A 157 3.30 -1.41 -19.36
CA ILE A 157 2.32 -1.82 -18.35
C ILE A 157 1.60 -0.59 -17.83
N SER A 158 0.31 -0.48 -18.14
CA SER A 158 -0.57 0.52 -17.56
C SER A 158 -0.99 0.12 -16.14
N ALA A 159 -1.45 1.09 -15.37
CA ALA A 159 -1.96 0.85 -14.02
C ALA A 159 -3.19 -0.08 -14.03
N GLY A 160 -4.04 0.04 -15.05
CA GLY A 160 -5.21 -0.81 -15.24
C GLY A 160 -4.83 -2.27 -15.51
N GLU A 161 -3.87 -2.51 -16.41
CA GLU A 161 -3.37 -3.86 -16.71
C GLU A 161 -2.73 -4.50 -15.48
N LEU A 162 -1.85 -3.76 -14.78
CA LEU A 162 -1.24 -4.25 -13.55
C LEU A 162 -2.31 -4.57 -12.49
N HIS A 163 -3.29 -3.68 -12.29
CA HIS A 163 -4.37 -3.90 -11.33
C HIS A 163 -5.20 -5.14 -11.66
N GLN A 164 -5.61 -5.27 -12.93
CA GLN A 164 -6.40 -6.43 -13.36
C GLN A 164 -5.64 -7.74 -13.13
N TYR A 165 -4.38 -7.80 -13.59
CA TYR A 165 -3.52 -8.97 -13.41
C TYR A 165 -3.36 -9.35 -11.92
N VAL A 166 -3.01 -8.37 -11.08
CA VAL A 166 -2.80 -8.59 -9.64
C VAL A 166 -4.10 -9.03 -8.96
N ARG A 167 -5.23 -8.37 -9.27
CA ARG A 167 -6.53 -8.69 -8.70
C ARG A 167 -6.99 -10.11 -9.02
N GLU A 168 -6.88 -10.53 -10.28
CA GLU A 168 -7.26 -11.87 -10.73
C GLU A 168 -6.34 -12.93 -10.11
N SER A 169 -5.05 -12.70 -10.12
CA SER A 169 -4.06 -13.64 -9.58
C SER A 169 -4.21 -13.80 -8.07
N VAL A 170 -4.24 -12.70 -7.31
CA VAL A 170 -4.45 -12.73 -5.85
C VAL A 170 -5.79 -13.36 -5.50
N GLY A 171 -6.88 -12.98 -6.20
CA GLY A 171 -8.21 -13.55 -5.98
C GLY A 171 -8.24 -15.06 -6.16
N ARG A 172 -7.59 -15.58 -7.21
CA ARG A 172 -7.46 -17.01 -7.48
C ARG A 172 -6.71 -17.73 -6.35
N PHE A 173 -5.56 -17.22 -5.95
CA PHE A 173 -4.72 -17.83 -4.92
C PHE A 173 -5.22 -17.65 -3.48
N SER A 174 -6.16 -16.73 -3.26
CA SER A 174 -6.82 -16.53 -1.97
C SER A 174 -8.20 -17.18 -1.87
N ALA A 175 -8.65 -17.89 -2.91
CA ALA A 175 -10.03 -18.37 -3.04
C ALA A 175 -11.07 -17.24 -2.81
N GLY A 176 -10.75 -16.01 -3.27
CA GLY A 176 -11.60 -14.84 -3.15
C GLY A 176 -11.52 -14.11 -1.79
N ALA A 177 -10.69 -14.57 -0.87
CA ALA A 177 -10.56 -13.94 0.46
C ALA A 177 -9.79 -12.61 0.45
N GLN A 178 -9.07 -12.30 -0.63
CA GLN A 178 -8.27 -11.08 -0.77
C GLN A 178 -8.53 -10.44 -2.14
N THR A 179 -8.91 -9.17 -2.14
CA THR A 179 -9.26 -8.42 -3.34
C THR A 179 -8.42 -7.14 -3.41
N PRO A 180 -7.29 -7.15 -4.13
CA PRO A 180 -6.50 -5.95 -4.36
C PRO A 180 -7.30 -4.83 -4.99
N THR A 181 -7.03 -3.60 -4.55
CA THR A 181 -7.70 -2.40 -5.06
C THR A 181 -6.70 -1.43 -5.67
N MET A 182 -7.20 -0.51 -6.49
CA MET A 182 -6.43 0.56 -7.09
C MET A 182 -7.23 1.86 -7.04
N LEU A 183 -6.54 2.96 -6.74
CA LEU A 183 -7.06 4.32 -6.83
C LEU A 183 -6.14 5.14 -7.73
N GLY A 184 -6.72 5.94 -8.63
CA GLY A 184 -6.03 6.79 -9.58
C GLY A 184 -6.29 6.42 -11.04
N ASP A 185 -5.59 7.06 -11.98
CA ASP A 185 -5.80 6.87 -13.43
C ASP A 185 -5.23 5.53 -13.92
N GLY A 186 -6.12 4.63 -14.32
CA GLY A 186 -5.78 3.31 -14.87
C GLY A 186 -5.00 3.35 -16.20
N ASN A 187 -5.05 4.45 -16.96
CA ASN A 187 -4.33 4.59 -18.22
C ASN A 187 -2.89 5.05 -18.03
N ARG A 188 -2.50 5.46 -16.81
CA ARG A 188 -1.13 5.87 -16.54
C ARG A 188 -0.17 4.68 -16.62
N TRP A 189 0.97 4.87 -17.29
CA TRP A 189 2.01 3.87 -17.36
C TRP A 189 2.71 3.70 -16.01
N VAL A 190 2.77 2.48 -15.52
CA VAL A 190 3.56 2.08 -14.34
C VAL A 190 4.96 1.67 -14.76
N LEU A 191 5.07 0.99 -15.91
CA LEU A 191 6.34 0.61 -16.53
C LEU A 191 6.28 0.94 -18.04
N LYS A 192 7.39 1.47 -18.56
CA LYS A 192 7.56 1.82 -20.00
C LYS A 192 8.74 1.08 -20.57
#